data_aee264f890bfbfc93a4fb3ab67128331
#
_entry.id   aee264f890bfbfc93a4fb3ab67128331
#
_cell.length_a   1.000
_cell.length_b   1.000
_cell.length_c   1.000
_cell.angle_alpha   90.00
_cell.angle_beta   90.00
_cell.angle_gamma   90.00
#
_symmetry.space_group_name_H-M   'P 1'
#
loop_
_entity.id
_entity.type
_entity.pdbx_description
1 polymer ?
#
loop_
_entity_poly.entity_id
_entity_poly.type
_entity_poly.pdbx_seq_one_letter_code
_entity_poly.pdbx_strand_id
1 'polypeptide(L)'
;MLQAIGLTSTPRRDAPPAVNDLTFEAPPGRVTALLGAPGSGRTTALRLMLELDAGRGVAYFRGRPLHRIAHPAREVGVLLGDVPGHPSRTARGHLRMLCAAAGVPATRADEVLEVVGLAGLGDQRLGTLSVGMDRRLGLASALLGDPHTLILDEPAEGLSPRENSWLYGLLRAHAAQGGTVLHTTGDPKEAARTADRVVTIGGGRLVADQDVADFARTRLRARVAVRTPHAARLAAVVSREARAAQRSVEVVEEAAGRLTVYGSNCAEIGDTAYRHGVPVHQLADEIGDTGPAAPAESGSGERDDSAAALSELPPPIRVRPARGPLRPLRYELRRSLGVRTTAMIMAAVLVVSVAVSVLLARTDGTALPRVLAAWPALLPLPPAALGAGLLGALSFGDEFRYPALAAARGTVPRRLGLLLAKLSVTAGFALLLAGLVVVCGAQSLRLVYGPDLVEIPSNAVALGVSWAALTVGCAWAGLLAAGVFRVAGAGIAAVLAVPVLVVPLVQKLFAAPSARSVAGLPGRLRELAGWQLPQQADQWVLAVARVVAQPVGTALALSLSALICAYLFTSLRGKARW
;
A
#
# COMPACT_ATOMS: atom_id res chain seq x y z
N MET A 1 -11.37 -22.67 -4.90
CA MET A 1 -12.44 -22.11 -5.74
C MET A 1 -12.70 -20.68 -5.32
N LEU A 2 -12.70 -19.77 -6.28
CA LEU A 2 -13.09 -18.38 -6.15
C LEU A 2 -14.39 -18.18 -6.93
N GLN A 3 -15.39 -17.56 -6.31
CA GLN A 3 -16.67 -17.26 -6.94
C GLN A 3 -16.98 -15.77 -6.77
N ALA A 4 -17.32 -15.12 -7.84
CA ALA A 4 -17.82 -13.74 -7.87
C ALA A 4 -19.31 -13.79 -8.26
N ILE A 5 -20.17 -13.19 -7.45
CA ILE A 5 -21.64 -13.26 -7.65
C ILE A 5 -22.22 -11.85 -7.59
N GLY A 6 -22.85 -11.42 -8.69
CA GLY A 6 -23.60 -10.17 -8.79
C GLY A 6 -22.77 -8.92 -8.52
N LEU A 7 -21.47 -8.91 -8.88
CA LEU A 7 -20.60 -7.78 -8.61
C LEU A 7 -21.06 -6.56 -9.41
N THR A 8 -21.39 -5.49 -8.70
CA THR A 8 -21.81 -4.21 -9.28
C THR A 8 -21.11 -3.07 -8.56
N SER A 9 -20.40 -2.23 -9.31
CA SER A 9 -19.71 -1.07 -8.75
C SER A 9 -20.68 0.08 -8.49
N THR A 10 -20.36 0.92 -7.48
CA THR A 10 -21.12 2.16 -7.28
C THR A 10 -20.93 3.08 -8.47
N PRO A 11 -22.01 3.55 -9.13
CA PRO A 11 -21.90 4.46 -10.25
C PRO A 11 -21.23 5.78 -9.82
N ARG A 12 -20.38 6.31 -10.67
CA ARG A 12 -19.86 7.70 -10.50
C ARG A 12 -20.92 8.67 -11.01
N ARG A 13 -20.88 9.94 -10.55
CA ARG A 13 -21.75 10.98 -11.10
C ARG A 13 -21.61 11.00 -12.61
N ASP A 14 -22.75 10.85 -13.32
CA ASP A 14 -22.89 10.90 -14.78
C ASP A 14 -22.20 9.79 -15.58
N ALA A 15 -21.83 8.66 -14.96
CA ALA A 15 -21.28 7.50 -15.66
C ALA A 15 -21.93 6.19 -15.20
N PRO A 16 -22.15 5.23 -16.12
CA PRO A 16 -22.64 3.90 -15.75
C PRO A 16 -21.64 3.19 -14.82
N PRO A 17 -22.10 2.19 -14.05
CA PRO A 17 -21.20 1.42 -13.22
C PRO A 17 -20.12 0.74 -14.06
N ALA A 18 -18.87 0.82 -13.63
CA ALA A 18 -17.74 0.20 -14.32
C ALA A 18 -17.81 -1.34 -14.35
N VAL A 19 -18.53 -1.93 -13.41
CA VAL A 19 -18.91 -3.36 -13.35
C VAL A 19 -20.38 -3.42 -13.02
N ASN A 20 -21.14 -4.25 -13.75
CA ASN A 20 -22.57 -4.35 -13.62
C ASN A 20 -23.01 -5.82 -13.69
N ASP A 21 -23.45 -6.37 -12.57
CA ASP A 21 -23.95 -7.74 -12.41
C ASP A 21 -22.98 -8.82 -12.94
N LEU A 22 -21.71 -8.70 -12.58
CA LEU A 22 -20.68 -9.64 -13.01
C LEU A 22 -20.67 -10.88 -12.11
N THR A 23 -20.95 -12.04 -12.71
CA THR A 23 -20.96 -13.35 -12.05
C THR A 23 -20.07 -14.31 -12.82
N PHE A 24 -19.06 -14.90 -12.17
CA PHE A 24 -18.18 -15.93 -12.74
C PHE A 24 -17.48 -16.73 -11.64
N GLU A 25 -16.83 -17.83 -12.04
CA GLU A 25 -16.08 -18.70 -11.15
C GLU A 25 -14.66 -18.94 -11.66
N ALA A 26 -13.71 -19.01 -10.73
CA ALA A 26 -12.35 -19.49 -10.99
C ALA A 26 -12.11 -20.78 -10.16
N PRO A 27 -12.05 -21.93 -10.82
CA PRO A 27 -11.90 -23.23 -10.15
C PRO A 27 -10.48 -23.41 -9.59
N PRO A 28 -10.31 -24.24 -8.54
CA PRO A 28 -9.00 -24.64 -8.08
C PRO A 28 -8.30 -25.53 -9.12
N GLY A 29 -6.97 -25.56 -9.09
CA GLY A 29 -6.19 -26.35 -10.02
C GLY A 29 -6.08 -25.78 -11.43
N ARG A 30 -6.63 -24.59 -11.67
CA ARG A 30 -6.66 -23.94 -12.98
C ARG A 30 -6.25 -22.47 -12.91
N VAL A 31 -5.73 -21.97 -14.03
CA VAL A 31 -5.47 -20.56 -14.28
C VAL A 31 -6.65 -19.97 -15.04
N THR A 32 -7.31 -18.98 -14.48
CA THR A 32 -8.42 -18.25 -15.11
C THR A 32 -7.94 -16.86 -15.53
N ALA A 33 -8.13 -16.51 -16.80
CA ALA A 33 -7.86 -15.18 -17.32
C ALA A 33 -9.16 -14.36 -17.36
N LEU A 34 -9.16 -13.17 -16.78
CA LEU A 34 -10.20 -12.16 -16.91
C LEU A 34 -9.82 -11.21 -18.04
N LEU A 35 -10.37 -11.46 -19.22
CA LEU A 35 -10.05 -10.77 -20.46
C LEU A 35 -11.00 -9.59 -20.69
N GLY A 36 -10.47 -8.46 -21.15
CA GLY A 36 -11.28 -7.33 -21.58
C GLY A 36 -10.42 -6.16 -22.06
N ALA A 37 -10.99 -5.27 -22.84
CA ALA A 37 -10.32 -4.05 -23.30
C ALA A 37 -9.95 -3.12 -22.12
N PRO A 38 -9.01 -2.20 -22.29
CA PRO A 38 -8.78 -1.14 -21.30
C PRO A 38 -10.10 -0.42 -20.97
N GLY A 39 -10.36 -0.21 -19.68
CA GLY A 39 -11.61 0.41 -19.21
C GLY A 39 -12.84 -0.53 -19.12
N SER A 40 -12.72 -1.82 -19.47
CA SER A 40 -13.84 -2.79 -19.40
C SER A 40 -14.30 -3.14 -17.99
N GLY A 41 -13.61 -2.68 -16.95
CA GLY A 41 -13.97 -2.94 -15.55
C GLY A 41 -13.15 -4.04 -14.85
N ARG A 42 -12.13 -4.62 -15.48
CA ARG A 42 -11.28 -5.70 -14.93
C ARG A 42 -10.73 -5.38 -13.54
N THR A 43 -9.93 -4.31 -13.42
CA THR A 43 -9.35 -3.86 -12.14
C THR A 43 -10.43 -3.55 -11.11
N THR A 44 -11.55 -2.94 -11.53
CA THR A 44 -12.69 -2.67 -10.65
C THR A 44 -13.32 -3.96 -10.12
N ALA A 45 -13.46 -4.99 -10.96
CA ALA A 45 -13.95 -6.29 -10.55
C ALA A 45 -13.03 -6.93 -9.48
N LEU A 46 -11.71 -6.91 -9.70
CA LEU A 46 -10.74 -7.38 -8.69
C LEU A 46 -10.86 -6.60 -7.38
N ARG A 47 -11.02 -5.28 -7.45
CA ARG A 47 -11.14 -4.42 -6.27
C ARG A 47 -12.43 -4.66 -5.50
N LEU A 48 -13.55 -4.93 -6.19
CA LEU A 48 -14.82 -5.33 -5.57
C LEU A 48 -14.68 -6.69 -4.86
N MET A 49 -14.10 -7.69 -5.52
CA MET A 49 -13.85 -9.01 -4.92
C MET A 49 -13.01 -8.92 -3.65
N LEU A 50 -12.04 -8.00 -3.63
CA LEU A 50 -11.16 -7.76 -2.49
C LEU A 50 -11.74 -6.80 -1.45
N GLU A 51 -13.00 -6.42 -1.58
CA GLU A 51 -13.69 -5.45 -0.69
C GLU A 51 -12.92 -4.11 -0.57
N LEU A 52 -12.17 -3.72 -1.61
CA LEU A 52 -11.41 -2.47 -1.67
C LEU A 52 -12.24 -1.29 -2.20
N ASP A 53 -13.25 -1.57 -2.99
CA ASP A 53 -14.20 -0.59 -3.50
C ASP A 53 -15.62 -0.91 -3.00
N ALA A 54 -16.44 0.11 -2.82
CA ALA A 54 -17.83 -0.05 -2.46
C ALA A 54 -18.66 -0.47 -3.67
N GLY A 55 -19.67 -1.32 -3.45
CA GLY A 55 -20.54 -1.82 -4.50
C GLY A 55 -21.60 -2.77 -3.96
N ARG A 56 -22.06 -3.67 -4.80
CA ARG A 56 -22.97 -4.77 -4.47
C ARG A 56 -22.42 -6.09 -4.99
N GLY A 57 -22.87 -7.19 -4.44
CA GLY A 57 -22.42 -8.53 -4.76
C GLY A 57 -21.59 -9.16 -3.64
N VAL A 58 -21.04 -10.32 -3.92
CA VAL A 58 -20.16 -11.02 -2.97
C VAL A 58 -19.12 -11.84 -3.71
N ALA A 59 -17.90 -11.90 -3.16
CA ALA A 59 -16.86 -12.82 -3.59
C ALA A 59 -16.56 -13.85 -2.50
N TYR A 60 -16.59 -15.12 -2.87
CA TYR A 60 -16.27 -16.22 -1.97
C TYR A 60 -14.90 -16.81 -2.29
N PHE A 61 -14.06 -16.92 -1.29
CA PHE A 61 -12.76 -17.58 -1.30
C PHE A 61 -12.90 -18.88 -0.51
N ARG A 62 -12.88 -20.02 -1.21
CA ARG A 62 -13.15 -21.34 -0.61
C ARG A 62 -14.46 -21.36 0.21
N GLY A 63 -15.53 -20.81 -0.37
CA GLY A 63 -16.86 -20.74 0.24
C GLY A 63 -17.02 -19.68 1.36
N ARG A 64 -16.02 -18.86 1.63
CA ARG A 64 -16.08 -17.82 2.66
C ARG A 64 -15.82 -16.43 2.07
N PRO A 65 -16.63 -15.41 2.38
CA PRO A 65 -16.35 -14.05 1.96
C PRO A 65 -15.09 -13.51 2.66
N LEU A 66 -14.34 -12.62 2.00
CA LEU A 66 -13.02 -12.15 2.46
C LEU A 66 -13.04 -11.64 3.90
N HIS A 67 -14.10 -10.93 4.27
CA HIS A 67 -14.24 -10.37 5.61
C HIS A 67 -14.44 -11.42 6.73
N ARG A 68 -14.83 -12.64 6.41
CA ARG A 68 -14.94 -13.77 7.37
C ARG A 68 -13.65 -14.57 7.48
N ILE A 69 -12.67 -14.33 6.61
CA ILE A 69 -11.37 -15.01 6.67
C ILE A 69 -10.52 -14.38 7.78
N ALA A 70 -10.00 -15.21 8.68
CA ALA A 70 -9.21 -14.72 9.82
C ALA A 70 -7.91 -14.02 9.39
N HIS A 71 -7.21 -14.58 8.43
CA HIS A 71 -5.92 -14.10 7.93
C HIS A 71 -5.94 -13.99 6.41
N PRO A 72 -6.59 -12.93 5.82
CA PRO A 72 -6.74 -12.82 4.38
C PRO A 72 -5.41 -12.86 3.61
N ALA A 73 -4.35 -12.26 4.14
CA ALA A 73 -3.02 -12.24 3.50
C ALA A 73 -2.34 -13.63 3.43
N ARG A 74 -2.86 -14.64 4.11
CA ARG A 74 -2.40 -16.03 4.03
C ARG A 74 -3.28 -16.88 3.11
N GLU A 75 -4.49 -16.46 2.83
CA GLU A 75 -5.44 -17.19 1.96
C GLU A 75 -5.46 -16.62 0.55
N VAL A 76 -5.21 -15.30 0.41
CA VAL A 76 -5.29 -14.59 -0.86
C VAL A 76 -4.04 -13.75 -1.06
N GLY A 77 -3.26 -14.10 -2.09
CA GLY A 77 -2.15 -13.31 -2.59
C GLY A 77 -2.64 -12.32 -3.65
N VAL A 78 -2.23 -11.08 -3.55
CA VAL A 78 -2.76 -10.00 -4.38
C VAL A 78 -1.64 -9.18 -5.00
N LEU A 79 -1.72 -8.97 -6.32
CA LEU A 79 -0.91 -8.01 -7.06
C LEU A 79 -1.86 -7.07 -7.83
N LEU A 80 -1.97 -5.81 -7.40
CA LEU A 80 -2.76 -4.77 -8.04
C LEU A 80 -1.85 -3.59 -8.42
N GLY A 81 -1.44 -3.53 -9.67
CA GLY A 81 -0.54 -2.48 -10.17
C GLY A 81 0.87 -2.59 -9.59
N ASP A 82 1.55 -1.44 -9.45
CA ASP A 82 2.95 -1.37 -9.00
C ASP A 82 3.13 -1.76 -7.54
N VAL A 83 4.35 -2.22 -7.20
CA VAL A 83 4.70 -2.55 -5.81
C VAL A 83 4.86 -1.27 -5.01
N PRO A 84 4.01 -1.11 -4.04
CA PRO A 84 3.94 0.13 -3.31
C PRO A 84 4.91 0.13 -2.11
N GLY A 85 6.16 0.46 -2.35
CA GLY A 85 7.19 0.54 -1.32
C GLY A 85 7.88 1.90 -1.25
N HIS A 86 8.55 2.18 -0.12
CA HIS A 86 9.37 3.38 -0.02
C HIS A 86 10.64 3.18 -0.90
N PRO A 87 10.96 4.12 -1.83
CA PRO A 87 12.03 3.92 -2.81
C PRO A 87 13.42 3.68 -2.20
N SER A 88 13.71 4.19 -1.01
CA SER A 88 14.99 3.96 -0.33
C SER A 88 15.08 2.64 0.44
N ARG A 89 14.00 1.87 0.51
CA ARG A 89 13.96 0.56 1.18
C ARG A 89 14.54 -0.51 0.26
N THR A 90 15.22 -1.51 0.84
CA THR A 90 15.67 -2.67 0.07
C THR A 90 14.51 -3.65 -0.19
N ALA A 91 14.60 -4.45 -1.26
CA ALA A 91 13.60 -5.47 -1.60
C ALA A 91 13.40 -6.45 -0.43
N ARG A 92 14.50 -6.98 0.14
CA ARG A 92 14.47 -7.85 1.34
C ARG A 92 13.85 -7.15 2.54
N GLY A 93 14.22 -5.89 2.80
CA GLY A 93 13.67 -5.10 3.90
C GLY A 93 12.16 -4.87 3.76
N HIS A 94 11.68 -4.68 2.53
CA HIS A 94 10.26 -4.55 2.21
C HIS A 94 9.51 -5.85 2.50
N LEU A 95 9.96 -6.98 1.97
CA LEU A 95 9.33 -8.28 2.19
C LEU A 95 9.35 -8.69 3.68
N ARG A 96 10.46 -8.47 4.40
CA ARG A 96 10.53 -8.73 5.86
C ARG A 96 9.54 -7.88 6.67
N MET A 97 9.24 -6.66 6.23
CA MET A 97 8.18 -5.85 6.81
C MET A 97 6.80 -6.47 6.55
N LEU A 98 6.54 -6.92 5.31
CA LEU A 98 5.29 -7.60 4.94
C LEU A 98 5.14 -8.94 5.66
N CYS A 99 6.24 -9.70 5.90
CA CYS A 99 6.23 -10.89 6.76
C CYS A 99 5.69 -10.58 8.15
N ALA A 100 6.12 -9.45 8.75
CA ALA A 100 5.61 -9.05 10.06
C ALA A 100 4.12 -8.66 10.01
N ALA A 101 3.66 -8.06 8.92
CA ALA A 101 2.24 -7.74 8.70
C ALA A 101 1.39 -9.01 8.54
N ALA A 102 1.85 -9.98 7.74
CA ALA A 102 1.17 -11.26 7.51
C ALA A 102 1.34 -12.27 8.66
N GLY A 103 2.22 -11.98 9.63
CA GLY A 103 2.52 -12.86 10.75
C GLY A 103 3.33 -14.11 10.38
N VAL A 104 4.03 -14.10 9.23
CA VAL A 104 4.89 -15.19 8.78
C VAL A 104 6.36 -14.99 9.22
N PRO A 105 7.21 -16.04 9.24
CA PRO A 105 8.62 -15.93 9.56
C PRO A 105 9.35 -14.96 8.62
N ALA A 106 10.42 -14.34 9.08
CA ALA A 106 11.19 -13.38 8.28
C ALA A 106 12.04 -14.06 7.19
N THR A 107 12.38 -15.33 7.38
CA THR A 107 13.08 -16.19 6.42
C THR A 107 12.29 -16.33 5.12
N ARG A 108 10.96 -16.31 5.21
CA ARG A 108 10.09 -16.38 4.03
C ARG A 108 10.39 -15.28 3.00
N ALA A 109 10.91 -14.13 3.43
CA ALA A 109 11.31 -13.06 2.51
C ALA A 109 12.44 -13.49 1.57
N ASP A 110 13.42 -14.23 2.06
CA ASP A 110 14.55 -14.71 1.27
C ASP A 110 14.12 -15.86 0.35
N GLU A 111 13.26 -16.77 0.84
CA GLU A 111 12.67 -17.86 0.05
C GLU A 111 11.87 -17.33 -1.16
N VAL A 112 10.97 -16.35 -0.95
CA VAL A 112 10.18 -15.81 -2.09
C VAL A 112 11.04 -14.99 -3.05
N LEU A 113 12.12 -14.34 -2.59
CA LEU A 113 13.08 -13.68 -3.47
C LEU A 113 13.80 -14.68 -4.38
N GLU A 114 14.12 -15.87 -3.88
CA GLU A 114 14.69 -16.94 -4.65
C GLU A 114 13.69 -17.46 -5.71
N VAL A 115 12.46 -17.74 -5.30
CA VAL A 115 11.37 -18.19 -6.20
C VAL A 115 11.17 -17.22 -7.37
N VAL A 116 11.20 -15.89 -7.13
CA VAL A 116 11.01 -14.91 -8.21
C VAL A 116 12.30 -14.52 -8.93
N GLY A 117 13.44 -15.19 -8.63
CA GLY A 117 14.72 -14.93 -9.26
C GLY A 117 15.35 -13.58 -8.89
N LEU A 118 15.09 -13.07 -7.69
CA LEU A 118 15.65 -11.83 -7.15
C LEU A 118 16.58 -12.07 -5.94
N ALA A 119 17.06 -13.28 -5.70
CA ALA A 119 17.87 -13.63 -4.53
C ALA A 119 19.12 -12.73 -4.40
N GLY A 120 19.85 -12.50 -5.49
CA GLY A 120 21.05 -11.65 -5.52
C GLY A 120 20.75 -10.15 -5.43
N LEU A 121 19.49 -9.73 -5.56
CA LEU A 121 19.04 -8.34 -5.60
C LEU A 121 18.28 -7.94 -4.33
N GLY A 122 18.27 -8.79 -3.31
CA GLY A 122 17.54 -8.54 -2.07
C GLY A 122 17.92 -7.24 -1.37
N ASP A 123 19.16 -6.80 -1.49
CA ASP A 123 19.66 -5.56 -0.87
C ASP A 123 19.57 -4.33 -1.80
N GLN A 124 19.09 -4.52 -3.04
CA GLN A 124 18.82 -3.43 -3.97
C GLN A 124 17.61 -2.61 -3.50
N ARG A 125 17.64 -1.29 -3.74
CA ARG A 125 16.56 -0.38 -3.34
C ARG A 125 15.41 -0.44 -4.34
N LEU A 126 14.17 -0.33 -3.82
CA LEU A 126 12.97 -0.35 -4.65
C LEU A 126 13.00 0.72 -5.74
N GLY A 127 13.44 1.94 -5.41
CA GLY A 127 13.49 3.04 -6.38
C GLY A 127 14.53 2.88 -7.51
N THR A 128 15.34 1.81 -7.47
CA THR A 128 16.33 1.49 -8.51
C THR A 128 16.01 0.20 -9.28
N LEU A 129 14.87 -0.43 -8.96
CA LEU A 129 14.41 -1.63 -9.67
C LEU A 129 13.90 -1.24 -11.06
N SER A 130 14.14 -2.12 -12.04
CA SER A 130 13.45 -2.03 -13.33
C SER A 130 11.98 -2.41 -13.17
N VAL A 131 11.14 -2.05 -14.15
CA VAL A 131 9.71 -2.40 -14.14
C VAL A 131 9.51 -3.92 -13.98
N GLY A 132 10.29 -4.74 -14.70
CA GLY A 132 10.21 -6.20 -14.57
C GLY A 132 10.63 -6.72 -13.20
N MET A 133 11.67 -6.13 -12.58
CA MET A 133 12.07 -6.48 -11.21
C MET A 133 11.01 -6.07 -10.19
N ASP A 134 10.37 -4.91 -10.37
CA ASP A 134 9.30 -4.44 -9.49
C ASP A 134 8.08 -5.38 -9.58
N ARG A 135 7.70 -5.81 -10.78
CA ARG A 135 6.62 -6.81 -10.98
C ARG A 135 6.95 -8.15 -10.32
N ARG A 136 8.18 -8.64 -10.42
CA ARG A 136 8.63 -9.86 -9.72
C ARG A 136 8.59 -9.69 -8.20
N LEU A 137 8.97 -8.53 -7.68
CA LEU A 137 8.86 -8.23 -6.26
C LEU A 137 7.40 -8.17 -5.81
N GLY A 138 6.50 -7.65 -6.64
CA GLY A 138 5.05 -7.68 -6.42
C GLY A 138 4.52 -9.10 -6.30
N LEU A 139 4.95 -9.98 -7.20
CA LEU A 139 4.60 -11.39 -7.16
C LEU A 139 5.18 -12.08 -5.90
N ALA A 140 6.43 -11.78 -5.52
CA ALA A 140 7.01 -12.24 -4.26
C ALA A 140 6.16 -11.80 -3.05
N SER A 141 5.66 -10.57 -3.08
CA SER A 141 4.78 -10.04 -2.03
C SER A 141 3.44 -10.79 -1.98
N ALA A 142 2.88 -11.15 -3.14
CA ALA A 142 1.66 -11.94 -3.24
C ALA A 142 1.85 -13.38 -2.71
N LEU A 143 3.01 -13.99 -2.98
CA LEU A 143 3.34 -15.36 -2.56
C LEU A 143 3.80 -15.48 -1.09
N LEU A 144 4.02 -14.37 -0.41
CA LEU A 144 4.65 -14.33 0.91
C LEU A 144 3.90 -15.15 1.96
N GLY A 145 2.57 -15.10 1.93
CA GLY A 145 1.68 -15.80 2.87
C GLY A 145 1.42 -17.26 2.55
N ASP A 146 2.00 -17.79 1.47
CA ASP A 146 1.65 -19.08 0.89
C ASP A 146 0.14 -19.21 0.62
N PRO A 147 -0.43 -18.29 -0.18
CA PRO A 147 -1.87 -18.20 -0.37
C PRO A 147 -2.38 -19.32 -1.27
N HIS A 148 -3.58 -19.81 -0.98
CA HIS A 148 -4.27 -20.75 -1.88
C HIS A 148 -4.80 -20.06 -3.14
N THR A 149 -5.16 -18.79 -3.07
CA THR A 149 -5.74 -18.02 -4.19
C THR A 149 -4.82 -16.86 -4.55
N LEU A 150 -4.48 -16.74 -5.83
CA LEU A 150 -3.75 -15.60 -6.40
C LEU A 150 -4.68 -14.74 -7.24
N ILE A 151 -4.70 -13.42 -6.99
CA ILE A 151 -5.41 -12.41 -7.76
C ILE A 151 -4.40 -11.40 -8.28
N LEU A 152 -4.21 -11.36 -9.59
CA LEU A 152 -3.14 -10.59 -10.22
C LEU A 152 -3.73 -9.68 -11.32
N ASP A 153 -3.47 -8.39 -11.20
CA ASP A 153 -3.89 -7.40 -12.19
C ASP A 153 -2.76 -7.11 -13.17
N GLU A 154 -2.94 -7.50 -14.43
CA GLU A 154 -1.97 -7.34 -15.52
C GLU A 154 -0.54 -7.76 -15.12
N PRO A 155 -0.32 -9.00 -14.60
CA PRO A 155 0.95 -9.38 -14.00
C PRO A 155 2.11 -9.42 -15.00
N ALA A 156 1.84 -9.52 -16.29
CA ALA A 156 2.82 -9.58 -17.38
C ALA A 156 3.17 -8.20 -17.95
N GLU A 157 2.51 -7.13 -17.51
CA GLU A 157 2.76 -5.78 -18.01
C GLU A 157 4.22 -5.37 -17.76
N GLY A 158 4.90 -4.91 -18.82
CA GLY A 158 6.29 -4.48 -18.74
C GLY A 158 7.34 -5.58 -18.62
N LEU A 159 6.94 -6.86 -18.70
CA LEU A 159 7.85 -7.99 -18.74
C LEU A 159 8.27 -8.33 -20.17
N SER A 160 9.50 -8.82 -20.32
CA SER A 160 9.98 -9.39 -21.58
C SER A 160 9.28 -10.74 -21.89
N PRO A 161 9.29 -11.21 -23.14
CA PRO A 161 8.68 -12.50 -23.50
C PRO A 161 9.22 -13.71 -22.70
N ARG A 162 10.51 -13.68 -22.34
CA ARG A 162 11.15 -14.72 -21.52
C ARG A 162 10.64 -14.67 -20.06
N GLU A 163 10.50 -13.46 -19.52
CA GLU A 163 9.96 -13.27 -18.18
C GLU A 163 8.48 -13.64 -18.10
N ASN A 164 7.71 -13.34 -19.14
CA ASN A 164 6.32 -13.78 -19.25
C ASN A 164 6.20 -15.31 -19.23
N SER A 165 7.02 -16.02 -19.99
CA SER A 165 7.03 -17.49 -19.99
C SER A 165 7.35 -18.06 -18.60
N TRP A 166 8.31 -17.46 -17.90
CA TRP A 166 8.63 -17.82 -16.52
C TRP A 166 7.46 -17.55 -15.57
N LEU A 167 6.86 -16.34 -15.63
CA LEU A 167 5.71 -15.98 -14.80
C LEU A 167 4.57 -16.97 -14.93
N TYR A 168 4.15 -17.26 -16.16
CA TYR A 168 3.05 -18.19 -16.39
C TYR A 168 3.40 -19.64 -16.04
N GLY A 169 4.67 -20.04 -16.17
CA GLY A 169 5.16 -21.30 -15.62
C GLY A 169 4.94 -21.40 -14.11
N LEU A 170 5.25 -20.34 -13.38
CA LEU A 170 5.04 -20.25 -11.94
C LEU A 170 3.55 -20.30 -11.58
N LEU A 171 2.69 -19.56 -12.30
CA LEU A 171 1.24 -19.56 -12.05
C LEU A 171 0.62 -20.93 -12.31
N ARG A 172 1.03 -21.63 -13.38
CA ARG A 172 0.61 -23.02 -13.64
C ARG A 172 1.09 -24.00 -12.57
N ALA A 173 2.32 -23.85 -12.09
CA ALA A 173 2.82 -24.67 -10.99
C ALA A 173 2.02 -24.46 -9.71
N HIS A 174 1.65 -23.23 -9.39
CA HIS A 174 0.77 -22.91 -8.25
C HIS A 174 -0.64 -23.54 -8.43
N ALA A 175 -1.20 -23.45 -9.63
CA ALA A 175 -2.49 -24.09 -9.94
C ALA A 175 -2.38 -25.63 -9.83
N ALA A 176 -1.32 -26.25 -10.38
CA ALA A 176 -1.11 -27.70 -10.33
C ALA A 176 -1.02 -28.25 -8.89
N GLN A 177 -0.61 -27.43 -7.93
CA GLN A 177 -0.62 -27.74 -6.51
C GLN A 177 -2.01 -27.59 -5.85
N GLY A 178 -3.07 -27.38 -6.67
CA GLY A 178 -4.44 -27.18 -6.20
C GLY A 178 -4.80 -25.74 -5.88
N GLY A 179 -3.91 -24.77 -6.12
CA GLY A 179 -4.17 -23.35 -5.98
C GLY A 179 -5.21 -22.83 -7.00
N THR A 180 -5.78 -21.67 -6.74
CA THR A 180 -6.66 -20.95 -7.65
C THR A 180 -5.95 -19.70 -8.15
N VAL A 181 -5.84 -19.51 -9.45
CA VAL A 181 -5.20 -18.33 -10.05
C VAL A 181 -6.22 -17.57 -10.89
N LEU A 182 -6.39 -16.29 -10.60
CA LEU A 182 -7.12 -15.34 -11.42
C LEU A 182 -6.18 -14.19 -11.81
N HIS A 183 -5.99 -13.99 -13.11
CA HIS A 183 -5.24 -12.82 -13.59
C HIS A 183 -6.02 -12.06 -14.65
N THR A 184 -5.78 -10.76 -14.77
CA THR A 184 -6.36 -9.94 -15.83
C THR A 184 -5.38 -9.80 -16.99
N THR A 185 -5.92 -9.72 -18.20
CA THR A 185 -5.16 -9.35 -19.40
C THR A 185 -6.06 -8.62 -20.40
N GLY A 186 -5.45 -7.75 -21.21
CA GLY A 186 -6.11 -7.11 -22.36
C GLY A 186 -5.85 -7.84 -23.67
N ASP A 187 -4.90 -8.79 -23.70
CA ASP A 187 -4.48 -9.49 -24.92
C ASP A 187 -5.12 -10.89 -25.02
N PRO A 188 -6.00 -11.11 -26.01
CA PRO A 188 -6.61 -12.43 -26.25
C PRO A 188 -5.61 -13.55 -26.52
N LYS A 189 -4.48 -13.24 -27.19
CA LYS A 189 -3.42 -14.21 -27.47
C LYS A 189 -2.70 -14.64 -26.21
N GLU A 190 -2.50 -13.69 -25.30
CA GLU A 190 -1.94 -13.95 -23.99
C GLU A 190 -2.89 -14.84 -23.18
N ALA A 191 -4.18 -14.50 -23.10
CA ALA A 191 -5.18 -15.30 -22.41
C ALA A 191 -5.19 -16.76 -22.91
N ALA A 192 -5.19 -16.97 -24.23
CA ALA A 192 -5.17 -18.31 -24.82
C ALA A 192 -3.91 -19.14 -24.53
N ARG A 193 -2.75 -18.47 -24.38
CA ARG A 193 -1.49 -19.15 -24.07
C ARG A 193 -1.29 -19.50 -22.60
N THR A 194 -1.94 -18.76 -21.73
CA THR A 194 -1.58 -18.71 -20.30
C THR A 194 -2.65 -19.29 -19.40
N ALA A 195 -3.90 -19.24 -19.79
CA ALA A 195 -5.04 -19.67 -19.00
C ALA A 195 -5.60 -21.02 -19.45
N ASP A 196 -6.30 -21.69 -18.55
CA ASP A 196 -7.11 -22.88 -18.81
C ASP A 196 -8.58 -22.48 -19.06
N ARG A 197 -9.01 -21.34 -18.54
CA ARG A 197 -10.35 -20.76 -18.66
C ARG A 197 -10.26 -19.27 -18.92
N VAL A 198 -11.10 -18.77 -19.80
CA VAL A 198 -11.15 -17.35 -20.16
C VAL A 198 -12.54 -16.79 -19.88
N VAL A 199 -12.59 -15.81 -18.99
CA VAL A 199 -13.78 -15.01 -18.67
C VAL A 199 -13.65 -13.66 -19.37
N THR A 200 -14.50 -13.37 -20.32
CA THR A 200 -14.47 -12.13 -21.11
C THR A 200 -15.44 -11.10 -20.54
N ILE A 201 -14.93 -9.90 -20.26
CA ILE A 201 -15.74 -8.75 -19.80
C ILE A 201 -15.79 -7.69 -20.90
N GLY A 202 -16.98 -7.16 -21.14
CA GLY A 202 -17.22 -6.02 -22.01
C GLY A 202 -18.21 -5.04 -21.37
N GLY A 203 -17.87 -3.76 -21.29
CA GLY A 203 -18.74 -2.74 -20.67
C GLY A 203 -19.17 -3.06 -19.25
N GLY A 204 -18.30 -3.71 -18.47
CA GLY A 204 -18.57 -4.08 -17.07
C GLY A 204 -19.44 -5.33 -16.88
N ARG A 205 -19.83 -6.03 -17.95
CA ARG A 205 -20.67 -7.23 -17.91
C ARG A 205 -19.92 -8.44 -18.41
N LEU A 206 -20.37 -9.62 -17.99
CA LEU A 206 -19.90 -10.88 -18.54
C LEU A 206 -20.37 -11.00 -20.00
N VAL A 207 -19.42 -11.22 -20.92
CA VAL A 207 -19.69 -11.46 -22.34
C VAL A 207 -19.62 -12.95 -22.65
N ALA A 208 -18.58 -13.62 -22.16
CA ALA A 208 -18.38 -15.05 -22.37
C ALA A 208 -17.57 -15.64 -21.21
N ASP A 209 -17.83 -16.90 -20.92
CA ASP A 209 -17.10 -17.71 -19.93
C ASP A 209 -16.85 -19.09 -20.56
N GLN A 210 -15.62 -19.36 -20.95
CA GLN A 210 -15.26 -20.48 -21.82
C GLN A 210 -13.96 -21.17 -21.37
N ASP A 211 -13.85 -22.47 -21.64
CA ASP A 211 -12.56 -23.13 -21.61
C ASP A 211 -11.65 -22.60 -22.72
N VAL A 212 -10.35 -22.60 -22.51
CA VAL A 212 -9.37 -22.01 -23.45
C VAL A 212 -9.45 -22.60 -24.85
N ALA A 213 -9.76 -23.90 -24.99
CA ALA A 213 -9.89 -24.56 -26.29
C ALA A 213 -11.05 -23.99 -27.09
N ASP A 214 -12.21 -23.75 -26.45
CA ASP A 214 -13.38 -23.15 -27.07
C ASP A 214 -13.14 -21.68 -27.39
N PHE A 215 -12.51 -20.96 -26.48
CA PHE A 215 -12.11 -19.58 -26.70
C PHE A 215 -11.18 -19.43 -27.91
N ALA A 216 -10.14 -20.29 -28.01
CA ALA A 216 -9.23 -20.27 -29.16
C ALA A 216 -9.94 -20.54 -30.49
N ARG A 217 -10.86 -21.53 -30.53
CA ARG A 217 -11.61 -21.87 -31.73
C ARG A 217 -12.58 -20.77 -32.16
N THR A 218 -13.22 -20.11 -31.22
CA THR A 218 -14.27 -19.12 -31.53
C THR A 218 -13.69 -17.72 -31.78
N ARG A 219 -12.59 -17.36 -31.13
CA ARG A 219 -12.11 -15.99 -31.16
C ARG A 219 -10.77 -15.79 -31.85
N LEU A 220 -9.89 -16.79 -31.82
CA LEU A 220 -8.56 -16.69 -32.41
C LEU A 220 -8.53 -17.40 -33.77
N ARG A 221 -8.91 -16.68 -34.83
CA ARG A 221 -8.86 -17.20 -36.18
C ARG A 221 -7.50 -16.93 -36.83
N ALA A 222 -6.94 -17.93 -37.47
CA ALA A 222 -5.79 -17.73 -38.33
C ALA A 222 -6.14 -16.77 -39.46
N ARG A 223 -5.29 -15.77 -39.67
CA ARG A 223 -5.44 -14.78 -40.74
C ARG A 223 -4.09 -14.49 -41.38
N VAL A 224 -4.14 -14.08 -42.62
CA VAL A 224 -2.97 -13.55 -43.31
C VAL A 224 -3.10 -12.02 -43.35
N ALA A 225 -2.13 -11.33 -42.72
CA ALA A 225 -2.02 -9.90 -42.81
C ALA A 225 -1.15 -9.50 -44.02
N VAL A 226 -1.72 -8.72 -44.92
CA VAL A 226 -1.08 -8.27 -46.16
C VAL A 226 -0.98 -6.75 -46.15
N ARG A 227 0.18 -6.23 -46.49
CA ARG A 227 0.37 -4.80 -46.73
C ARG A 227 0.76 -4.59 -48.18
N THR A 228 -0.10 -3.87 -48.91
CA THR A 228 0.06 -3.62 -50.34
C THR A 228 -0.50 -2.25 -50.71
N PRO A 229 0.11 -1.54 -51.67
CA PRO A 229 -0.41 -0.25 -52.17
C PRO A 229 -1.72 -0.45 -52.96
N HIS A 230 -2.06 -1.70 -53.36
CA HIS A 230 -3.23 -2.03 -54.16
C HIS A 230 -4.17 -3.01 -53.43
N ALA A 231 -4.53 -2.70 -52.18
CA ALA A 231 -5.31 -3.58 -51.31
C ALA A 231 -6.66 -4.01 -51.96
N ALA A 232 -7.42 -3.06 -52.47
CA ALA A 232 -8.68 -3.33 -53.13
C ALA A 232 -8.56 -4.28 -54.36
N ARG A 233 -7.50 -4.12 -55.16
CA ARG A 233 -7.21 -4.99 -56.30
C ARG A 233 -6.90 -6.41 -55.85
N LEU A 234 -6.03 -6.55 -54.82
CA LEU A 234 -5.68 -7.86 -54.27
C LEU A 234 -6.90 -8.54 -53.64
N ALA A 235 -7.71 -7.78 -52.89
CA ALA A 235 -8.95 -8.27 -52.28
C ALA A 235 -9.91 -8.84 -53.29
N ALA A 236 -10.12 -8.12 -54.42
CA ALA A 236 -10.99 -8.56 -55.49
C ALA A 236 -10.49 -9.84 -56.17
N VAL A 237 -9.18 -9.96 -56.38
CA VAL A 237 -8.55 -11.14 -56.99
C VAL A 237 -8.64 -12.34 -56.08
N VAL A 238 -8.21 -12.21 -54.82
CA VAL A 238 -8.28 -13.29 -53.82
C VAL A 238 -9.71 -13.79 -53.65
N SER A 239 -10.68 -12.89 -53.54
CA SER A 239 -12.12 -13.25 -53.42
C SER A 239 -12.67 -13.96 -54.67
N ARG A 240 -12.17 -13.63 -55.88
CA ARG A 240 -12.57 -14.27 -57.13
C ARG A 240 -11.97 -15.68 -57.21
N GLU A 241 -10.68 -15.86 -56.93
CA GLU A 241 -10.04 -17.17 -56.96
C GLU A 241 -10.61 -18.10 -55.88
N ALA A 242 -10.90 -17.58 -54.69
CA ALA A 242 -11.52 -18.36 -53.60
C ALA A 242 -12.92 -18.88 -54.03
N ARG A 243 -13.71 -18.03 -54.65
CA ARG A 243 -15.04 -18.44 -55.21
C ARG A 243 -14.91 -19.48 -56.31
N ALA A 244 -13.98 -19.30 -57.23
CA ALA A 244 -13.74 -20.26 -58.32
C ALA A 244 -13.27 -21.61 -57.78
N ALA A 245 -12.50 -21.63 -56.70
CA ALA A 245 -12.03 -22.84 -56.03
C ALA A 245 -13.01 -23.39 -54.96
N GLN A 246 -14.20 -22.81 -54.82
CA GLN A 246 -15.21 -23.14 -53.79
C GLN A 246 -14.65 -23.14 -52.34
N ARG A 247 -13.69 -22.27 -52.07
CA ARG A 247 -13.10 -22.09 -50.72
C ARG A 247 -13.79 -20.96 -49.99
N SER A 248 -14.03 -21.15 -48.70
CA SER A 248 -14.54 -20.10 -47.82
C SER A 248 -13.38 -19.19 -47.37
N VAL A 249 -13.20 -18.10 -48.06
CA VAL A 249 -12.19 -17.07 -47.73
C VAL A 249 -12.92 -15.75 -47.47
N GLU A 250 -12.64 -15.17 -46.31
CA GLU A 250 -13.16 -13.86 -45.93
C GLU A 250 -12.03 -12.82 -46.03
N VAL A 251 -12.29 -11.73 -46.77
CA VAL A 251 -11.31 -10.68 -47.04
C VAL A 251 -11.82 -9.38 -46.46
N VAL A 252 -11.05 -8.79 -45.54
CA VAL A 252 -11.37 -7.53 -44.88
C VAL A 252 -10.31 -6.49 -45.23
N GLU A 253 -10.74 -5.38 -45.81
CA GLU A 253 -9.87 -4.24 -46.10
C GLU A 253 -9.80 -3.35 -44.87
N GLU A 254 -8.57 -3.09 -44.39
CA GLU A 254 -8.29 -2.16 -43.32
C GLU A 254 -7.73 -0.85 -43.89
N ALA A 255 -7.78 0.23 -43.11
CA ALA A 255 -7.23 1.50 -43.51
C ALA A 255 -5.71 1.41 -43.84
N ALA A 256 -5.20 2.31 -44.69
CA ALA A 256 -3.77 2.47 -45.03
C ALA A 256 -3.15 1.28 -45.83
N GLY A 257 -3.90 0.66 -46.74
CA GLY A 257 -3.34 -0.37 -47.64
C GLY A 257 -3.08 -1.71 -46.95
N ARG A 258 -3.74 -1.98 -45.84
CA ARG A 258 -3.73 -3.27 -45.15
C ARG A 258 -4.94 -4.11 -45.59
N LEU A 259 -4.68 -5.40 -45.78
CA LEU A 259 -5.68 -6.39 -46.12
C LEU A 259 -5.54 -7.56 -45.13
N THR A 260 -6.64 -8.00 -44.57
CA THR A 260 -6.68 -9.16 -43.70
C THR A 260 -7.49 -10.26 -44.38
N VAL A 261 -6.92 -11.45 -44.53
CA VAL A 261 -7.53 -12.59 -45.20
C VAL A 261 -7.68 -13.75 -44.24
N TYR A 262 -8.91 -14.23 -44.04
CA TYR A 262 -9.20 -15.41 -43.24
C TYR A 262 -9.44 -16.62 -44.14
N GLY A 263 -9.03 -17.81 -43.69
CA GLY A 263 -9.27 -19.06 -44.45
C GLY A 263 -8.29 -19.30 -45.60
N SER A 264 -7.15 -18.62 -45.62
CA SER A 264 -6.03 -18.82 -46.55
C SER A 264 -4.70 -18.76 -45.82
N ASN A 265 -3.60 -19.06 -46.48
CA ASN A 265 -2.24 -19.00 -45.96
C ASN A 265 -1.33 -18.05 -46.76
N CYS A 266 -0.17 -17.69 -46.21
CA CYS A 266 0.78 -16.77 -46.85
C CYS A 266 1.21 -17.25 -48.24
N ALA A 267 1.42 -18.57 -48.45
CA ALA A 267 1.86 -19.10 -49.73
C ALA A 267 0.79 -18.87 -50.82
N GLU A 268 -0.45 -19.19 -50.55
CA GLU A 268 -1.56 -19.02 -51.50
C GLU A 268 -1.79 -17.55 -51.88
N ILE A 269 -1.73 -16.66 -50.90
CA ILE A 269 -1.92 -15.21 -51.15
C ILE A 269 -0.72 -14.64 -51.90
N GLY A 270 0.48 -15.10 -51.56
CA GLY A 270 1.73 -14.73 -52.26
C GLY A 270 1.69 -15.13 -53.73
N ASP A 271 1.29 -16.38 -54.02
CA ASP A 271 1.15 -16.90 -55.38
C ASP A 271 0.06 -16.14 -56.17
N THR A 272 -1.08 -15.85 -55.52
CA THR A 272 -2.13 -15.06 -56.15
C THR A 272 -1.65 -13.64 -56.46
N ALA A 273 -0.97 -12.96 -55.52
CA ALA A 273 -0.40 -11.66 -55.74
C ALA A 273 0.61 -11.64 -56.88
N TYR A 274 1.50 -12.64 -56.93
CA TYR A 274 2.51 -12.79 -57.97
C TYR A 274 1.86 -13.00 -59.34
N ARG A 275 0.92 -13.95 -59.50
CA ARG A 275 0.24 -14.23 -60.76
C ARG A 275 -0.49 -13.03 -61.35
N HIS A 276 -0.98 -12.14 -60.47
CA HIS A 276 -1.74 -10.96 -60.90
C HIS A 276 -0.91 -9.66 -60.86
N GLY A 277 0.40 -9.75 -60.63
CA GLY A 277 1.29 -8.62 -60.64
C GLY A 277 0.96 -7.55 -59.59
N VAL A 278 0.49 -7.97 -58.43
CA VAL A 278 0.20 -7.06 -57.32
C VAL A 278 1.41 -7.02 -56.36
N PRO A 279 2.08 -5.90 -56.19
CA PRO A 279 3.19 -5.79 -55.28
C PRO A 279 2.75 -5.91 -53.81
N VAL A 280 3.41 -6.77 -53.06
CA VAL A 280 3.17 -6.98 -51.63
C VAL A 280 4.39 -6.54 -50.85
N HIS A 281 4.20 -5.62 -49.92
CA HIS A 281 5.27 -5.10 -49.07
C HIS A 281 5.50 -5.94 -47.81
N GLN A 282 4.44 -6.55 -47.30
CA GLN A 282 4.49 -7.41 -46.13
C GLN A 282 3.41 -8.49 -46.26
N LEU A 283 3.79 -9.70 -45.91
CA LEU A 283 2.90 -10.87 -45.85
C LEU A 283 3.27 -11.66 -44.62
N ALA A 284 2.31 -11.85 -43.73
CA ALA A 284 2.54 -12.55 -42.47
C ALA A 284 1.32 -13.36 -42.04
N ASP A 285 1.55 -14.60 -41.63
CA ASP A 285 0.54 -15.37 -40.93
C ASP A 285 0.38 -14.82 -39.51
N GLU A 286 -0.80 -14.37 -39.17
CA GLU A 286 -1.16 -13.86 -37.87
C GLU A 286 -2.37 -14.60 -37.30
N ILE A 287 -2.43 -14.68 -35.98
CA ILE A 287 -3.66 -15.08 -35.30
C ILE A 287 -4.42 -13.79 -34.98
N GLY A 288 -5.56 -13.59 -35.62
CA GLY A 288 -6.42 -12.42 -35.40
C GLY A 288 -7.41 -12.66 -34.27
N ASP A 289 -7.73 -11.59 -33.52
CA ASP A 289 -8.88 -11.56 -32.63
C ASP A 289 -10.11 -11.08 -33.41
N THR A 290 -11.14 -11.91 -33.49
CA THR A 290 -12.42 -11.56 -34.18
C THR A 290 -13.33 -10.69 -33.30
N GLY A 291 -12.89 -10.30 -32.12
CA GLY A 291 -13.70 -9.59 -31.13
C GLY A 291 -14.69 -10.50 -30.41
N PRO A 292 -15.36 -10.04 -29.36
CA PRO A 292 -16.48 -10.76 -28.79
C PRO A 292 -17.55 -10.87 -29.82
N ALA A 293 -18.09 -12.08 -30.08
CA ALA A 293 -19.31 -12.24 -30.84
C ALA A 293 -20.36 -11.30 -30.22
N ALA A 294 -20.98 -10.44 -31.04
CA ALA A 294 -22.13 -9.67 -30.57
C ALA A 294 -23.07 -10.68 -29.90
N PRO A 295 -23.62 -10.39 -28.69
CA PRO A 295 -24.62 -11.28 -28.11
C PRO A 295 -25.67 -11.46 -29.19
N ALA A 296 -25.90 -12.70 -29.58
CA ALA A 296 -27.03 -13.03 -30.45
C ALA A 296 -28.21 -12.37 -29.76
N GLU A 297 -28.86 -11.40 -30.44
CA GLU A 297 -30.08 -10.79 -29.97
C GLU A 297 -31.03 -11.97 -29.80
N SER A 298 -31.11 -12.47 -28.59
CA SER A 298 -32.10 -13.45 -28.18
C SER A 298 -33.42 -12.77 -28.47
N GLY A 299 -34.09 -13.25 -29.52
CA GLY A 299 -35.31 -12.68 -30.03
C GLY A 299 -36.21 -12.27 -28.88
N SER A 300 -36.89 -11.16 -29.09
CA SER A 300 -37.97 -10.65 -28.27
C SER A 300 -38.99 -11.76 -27.93
N GLY A 301 -38.60 -12.59 -26.96
CA GLY A 301 -39.49 -13.49 -26.26
C GLY A 301 -40.30 -12.66 -25.28
N GLU A 302 -41.59 -12.75 -25.41
CA GLU A 302 -42.66 -12.22 -24.57
C GLU A 302 -42.18 -12.01 -23.11
N ARG A 303 -42.32 -10.77 -22.67
CA ARG A 303 -42.35 -10.46 -21.25
C ARG A 303 -43.52 -11.19 -20.65
N ASP A 304 -43.24 -12.38 -20.16
CA ASP A 304 -44.16 -13.05 -19.25
C ASP A 304 -44.13 -12.21 -17.95
N ASP A 305 -45.22 -11.44 -17.76
CA ASP A 305 -45.53 -10.70 -16.55
C ASP A 305 -45.91 -11.68 -15.42
N SER A 306 -45.13 -12.73 -15.25
CA SER A 306 -45.15 -13.55 -14.05
C SER A 306 -44.47 -12.80 -12.94
N ALA A 307 -45.27 -12.37 -11.98
CA ALA A 307 -44.97 -11.77 -10.71
C ALA A 307 -43.46 -11.80 -10.34
N ALA A 308 -42.82 -10.67 -10.52
CA ALA A 308 -41.46 -10.44 -10.00
C ALA A 308 -41.45 -10.80 -8.52
N ALA A 309 -41.05 -12.02 -8.19
CA ALA A 309 -40.44 -12.28 -6.91
C ALA A 309 -39.39 -11.24 -6.77
N LEU A 310 -39.52 -10.37 -5.77
CA LEU A 310 -38.56 -9.35 -5.38
C LEU A 310 -37.21 -10.07 -5.22
N SER A 311 -36.44 -10.15 -6.31
CA SER A 311 -35.07 -10.67 -6.27
C SER A 311 -34.35 -9.76 -5.30
N GLU A 312 -34.03 -10.27 -4.12
CA GLU A 312 -33.27 -9.53 -3.14
C GLU A 312 -32.03 -8.96 -3.83
N LEU A 313 -31.93 -7.63 -3.83
CA LEU A 313 -30.78 -6.95 -4.41
C LEU A 313 -29.50 -7.57 -3.84
N PRO A 314 -28.48 -7.85 -4.67
CA PRO A 314 -27.21 -8.40 -4.21
C PRO A 314 -26.68 -7.67 -2.98
N PRO A 315 -26.09 -8.36 -1.99
CA PRO A 315 -25.68 -7.75 -0.75
C PRO A 315 -24.70 -6.60 -0.97
N PRO A 316 -24.77 -5.52 -0.19
CA PRO A 316 -23.87 -4.39 -0.34
C PRO A 316 -22.45 -4.77 0.05
N ILE A 317 -21.48 -4.53 -0.84
CA ILE A 317 -20.04 -4.61 -0.53
C ILE A 317 -19.67 -3.35 0.23
N ARG A 318 -19.34 -3.51 1.51
CA ARG A 318 -18.83 -2.41 2.32
C ARG A 318 -17.31 -2.45 2.33
N VAL A 319 -16.68 -1.34 1.96
CA VAL A 319 -15.23 -1.18 2.14
C VAL A 319 -14.91 -1.33 3.62
N ARG A 320 -14.20 -2.38 3.96
CA ARG A 320 -13.78 -2.60 5.34
C ARG A 320 -12.33 -2.16 5.51
N PRO A 321 -12.00 -1.50 6.63
CA PRO A 321 -10.62 -1.18 6.91
C PRO A 321 -9.82 -2.49 6.99
N ALA A 322 -8.70 -2.56 6.28
CA ALA A 322 -7.81 -3.71 6.32
C ALA A 322 -7.45 -4.08 7.76
N ARG A 323 -7.32 -5.37 7.99
CA ARG A 323 -6.90 -5.87 9.29
C ARG A 323 -5.48 -5.38 9.57
N GLY A 324 -5.24 -4.86 10.77
CA GLY A 324 -3.91 -4.43 11.19
C GLY A 324 -2.90 -5.58 11.14
N PRO A 325 -1.60 -5.27 11.09
CA PRO A 325 -0.55 -6.28 11.06
C PRO A 325 -0.64 -7.20 12.27
N LEU A 326 -0.42 -8.50 12.07
CA LEU A 326 -0.49 -9.50 13.15
C LEU A 326 0.59 -9.29 14.21
N ARG A 327 1.74 -8.72 13.81
CA ARG A 327 2.83 -8.35 14.73
C ARG A 327 3.15 -6.86 14.62
N PRO A 328 2.30 -5.98 15.16
CA PRO A 328 2.34 -4.54 14.90
C PRO A 328 3.66 -3.91 15.34
N LEU A 329 4.22 -4.31 16.48
CA LEU A 329 5.49 -3.76 16.98
C LEU A 329 6.66 -4.12 16.06
N ARG A 330 6.76 -5.39 15.64
CA ARG A 330 7.81 -5.83 14.71
C ARG A 330 7.66 -5.18 13.32
N TYR A 331 6.43 -5.00 12.88
CA TYR A 331 6.11 -4.31 11.63
C TYR A 331 6.63 -2.86 11.68
N GLU A 332 6.25 -2.09 12.72
CA GLU A 332 6.66 -0.68 12.86
C GLU A 332 8.17 -0.52 13.04
N LEU A 333 8.79 -1.40 13.82
CA LEU A 333 10.24 -1.37 14.02
C LEU A 333 10.99 -1.61 12.69
N ARG A 334 10.60 -2.64 11.92
CA ARG A 334 11.18 -2.91 10.61
C ARG A 334 10.86 -1.81 9.60
N ARG A 335 9.68 -1.20 9.71
CA ARG A 335 9.30 -0.07 8.89
C ARG A 335 10.23 1.12 9.12
N SER A 336 10.49 1.48 10.35
CA SER A 336 11.33 2.62 10.71
C SER A 336 12.82 2.38 10.46
N LEU A 337 13.34 1.19 10.80
CA LEU A 337 14.77 0.84 10.60
C LEU A 337 15.11 0.55 9.13
N GLY A 338 14.14 0.16 8.32
CA GLY A 338 14.36 -0.16 6.91
C GLY A 338 14.56 1.07 6.01
N VAL A 339 14.48 2.28 6.54
CA VAL A 339 14.62 3.54 5.80
C VAL A 339 15.81 4.33 6.34
N ARG A 340 16.73 4.74 5.47
CA ARG A 340 17.93 5.49 5.88
C ARG A 340 17.62 6.86 6.47
N THR A 341 16.49 7.47 6.14
CA THR A 341 16.09 8.79 6.64
C THR A 341 16.05 8.83 8.17
N THR A 342 15.56 7.77 8.83
CA THR A 342 15.55 7.67 10.31
C THR A 342 16.95 7.75 10.88
N ALA A 343 17.90 6.95 10.36
CA ALA A 343 19.29 6.95 10.81
C ALA A 343 19.99 8.29 10.51
N MET A 344 19.76 8.88 9.34
CA MET A 344 20.33 10.17 8.95
C MET A 344 19.84 11.31 9.85
N ILE A 345 18.55 11.35 10.18
CA ILE A 345 17.99 12.35 11.10
C ILE A 345 18.61 12.19 12.50
N MET A 346 18.68 10.97 13.00
CA MET A 346 19.30 10.71 14.31
C MET A 346 20.77 11.14 14.34
N ALA A 347 21.55 10.81 13.30
CA ALA A 347 22.94 11.22 13.19
C ALA A 347 23.10 12.74 13.08
N ALA A 348 22.29 13.39 12.23
CA ALA A 348 22.33 14.85 12.08
C ALA A 348 21.99 15.57 13.39
N VAL A 349 20.93 15.13 14.09
CA VAL A 349 20.53 15.70 15.38
C VAL A 349 21.62 15.49 16.42
N LEU A 350 22.28 14.33 16.45
CA LEU A 350 23.37 14.04 17.37
C LEU A 350 24.56 14.97 17.12
N VAL A 351 24.99 15.12 15.86
CA VAL A 351 26.09 16.03 15.50
C VAL A 351 25.78 17.47 15.89
N VAL A 352 24.58 17.94 15.56
CA VAL A 352 24.14 19.30 15.92
C VAL A 352 24.08 19.47 17.43
N SER A 353 23.57 18.49 18.18
CA SER A 353 23.48 18.55 19.64
C SER A 353 24.86 18.60 20.28
N VAL A 354 25.81 17.79 19.83
CA VAL A 354 27.20 17.82 20.34
C VAL A 354 27.85 19.15 20.04
N ALA A 355 27.73 19.68 18.82
CA ALA A 355 28.27 20.98 18.45
C ALA A 355 27.69 22.11 19.32
N VAL A 356 26.39 22.11 19.57
CA VAL A 356 25.69 23.08 20.43
C VAL A 356 26.15 22.93 21.89
N SER A 357 26.28 21.69 22.40
CA SER A 357 26.79 21.45 23.76
C SER A 357 28.20 22.03 23.99
N VAL A 358 29.11 21.77 23.05
CA VAL A 358 30.48 22.30 23.10
C VAL A 358 30.51 23.83 22.99
N LEU A 359 29.64 24.40 22.15
CA LEU A 359 29.52 25.86 22.00
C LEU A 359 28.97 26.52 23.28
N LEU A 360 27.93 25.93 23.88
CA LEU A 360 27.33 26.43 25.12
C LEU A 360 28.29 26.35 26.30
N ALA A 361 29.14 25.36 26.34
CA ALA A 361 30.16 25.24 27.38
C ALA A 361 31.25 26.33 27.31
N ARG A 362 31.41 27.01 26.16
CA ARG A 362 32.31 28.17 26.00
C ARG A 362 31.71 29.46 26.56
N THR A 363 30.38 29.49 26.73
CA THR A 363 29.70 30.67 27.27
C THR A 363 29.52 30.52 28.75
N ASP A 364 30.21 31.35 29.55
CA ASP A 364 30.10 31.37 31.00
C ASP A 364 28.67 31.66 31.44
N GLY A 365 28.14 30.86 32.40
CA GLY A 365 26.84 31.08 33.02
C GLY A 365 25.72 30.15 32.61
N THR A 366 25.92 29.20 31.67
CA THR A 366 24.90 28.20 31.35
C THR A 366 24.92 27.04 32.34
N ALA A 367 23.75 26.73 32.95
CA ALA A 367 23.64 25.59 33.86
C ALA A 367 23.96 24.26 33.16
N LEU A 368 24.76 23.39 33.78
CA LEU A 368 25.21 22.11 33.23
C LEU A 368 24.10 21.24 32.61
N PRO A 369 22.89 21.13 33.19
CA PRO A 369 21.79 20.36 32.56
C PRO A 369 21.36 20.89 31.19
N ARG A 370 21.43 22.21 30.95
CA ARG A 370 21.12 22.82 29.65
C ARG A 370 22.23 22.58 28.64
N VAL A 371 23.47 22.58 29.08
CA VAL A 371 24.63 22.28 28.24
C VAL A 371 24.58 20.82 27.79
N LEU A 372 24.31 19.88 28.70
CA LEU A 372 24.16 18.44 28.38
C LEU A 372 22.98 18.15 27.47
N ALA A 373 21.88 18.91 27.63
CA ALA A 373 20.70 18.81 26.75
C ALA A 373 20.85 19.56 25.42
N ALA A 374 21.99 20.22 25.19
CA ALA A 374 22.22 21.09 24.03
C ALA A 374 21.11 22.14 23.82
N TRP A 375 20.66 22.78 24.94
CA TRP A 375 19.51 23.68 24.90
C TRP A 375 19.90 25.15 25.12
N PRO A 376 20.21 25.90 24.06
CA PRO A 376 20.46 27.33 24.15
C PRO A 376 19.20 28.10 24.51
N ALA A 377 19.32 29.20 25.25
CA ALA A 377 18.19 30.02 25.68
C ALA A 377 17.39 30.62 24.50
N LEU A 378 18.00 30.77 23.35
CA LEU A 378 17.38 31.31 22.12
C LEU A 378 16.46 30.32 21.41
N LEU A 379 16.62 29.00 21.61
CA LEU A 379 15.80 28.00 20.94
C LEU A 379 14.60 27.59 21.80
N PRO A 380 13.41 27.54 21.23
CA PRO A 380 12.20 27.13 21.96
C PRO A 380 12.25 25.67 22.39
N LEU A 381 12.96 24.82 21.64
CA LEU A 381 13.17 23.40 21.93
C LEU A 381 14.63 23.00 21.65
N PRO A 382 15.16 22.03 22.39
CA PRO A 382 16.46 21.46 22.09
C PRO A 382 16.44 20.63 20.81
N PRO A 383 17.58 20.49 20.09
CA PRO A 383 17.64 19.75 18.82
C PRO A 383 17.12 18.31 18.93
N ALA A 384 17.38 17.63 20.07
CA ALA A 384 16.88 16.28 20.29
C ALA A 384 15.34 16.20 20.32
N ALA A 385 14.66 17.16 20.95
CA ALA A 385 13.20 17.20 21.00
C ALA A 385 12.60 17.51 19.63
N LEU A 386 13.22 18.41 18.85
CA LEU A 386 12.85 18.70 17.48
C LEU A 386 13.05 17.48 16.58
N GLY A 387 14.19 16.79 16.71
CA GLY A 387 14.48 15.56 15.97
C GLY A 387 13.52 14.43 16.30
N ALA A 388 13.18 14.24 17.58
CA ALA A 388 12.18 13.28 18.02
C ALA A 388 10.79 13.59 17.44
N GLY A 389 10.40 14.87 17.44
CA GLY A 389 9.16 15.34 16.81
C GLY A 389 9.11 15.08 15.31
N LEU A 390 10.22 15.30 14.60
CA LEU A 390 10.35 15.01 13.17
C LEU A 390 10.23 13.50 12.89
N LEU A 391 10.90 12.66 13.67
CA LEU A 391 10.79 11.19 13.56
C LEU A 391 9.34 10.73 13.80
N GLY A 392 8.65 11.33 14.77
CA GLY A 392 7.22 11.09 15.01
C GLY A 392 6.36 11.49 13.81
N ALA A 393 6.56 12.68 13.27
CA ALA A 393 5.81 13.19 12.12
C ALA A 393 5.97 12.32 10.87
N LEU A 394 7.19 11.85 10.59
CA LEU A 394 7.49 10.96 9.48
C LEU A 394 6.86 9.57 9.65
N SER A 395 6.63 9.12 10.87
CA SER A 395 5.99 7.83 11.14
C SER A 395 4.61 7.66 10.49
N PHE A 396 3.80 8.73 10.39
CA PHE A 396 2.55 8.74 9.62
C PHE A 396 2.71 9.43 8.26
N GLY A 397 3.56 10.46 8.18
CA GLY A 397 3.74 11.24 6.96
C GLY A 397 4.15 10.41 5.76
N ASP A 398 5.03 9.43 5.96
CA ASP A 398 5.47 8.51 4.91
C ASP A 398 4.35 7.56 4.45
N GLU A 399 3.41 7.19 5.33
CA GLU A 399 2.26 6.36 4.94
C GLU A 399 1.28 7.11 4.03
N PHE A 400 1.13 8.41 4.22
CA PHE A 400 0.28 9.22 3.36
C PHE A 400 0.97 9.58 2.04
N ARG A 401 2.28 9.79 2.06
CA ARG A 401 3.06 10.07 0.86
C ARG A 401 3.24 8.84 -0.03
N TYR A 402 3.34 7.67 0.60
CA TYR A 402 3.45 6.37 -0.07
C TYR A 402 2.31 5.46 0.43
N PRO A 403 1.08 5.61 -0.11
CA PRO A 403 -0.14 4.97 0.41
C PRO A 403 -0.08 3.46 0.51
N ALA A 404 0.91 2.91 -0.08
CA ALA A 404 1.19 1.51 -0.13
C ALA A 404 2.05 0.98 1.02
N LEU A 405 2.65 1.84 1.79
CA LEU A 405 3.23 1.48 3.10
C LEU A 405 2.13 1.17 4.14
N ALA A 406 0.94 1.73 3.96
CA ALA A 406 -0.24 1.23 4.64
C ALA A 406 -0.54 -0.16 4.04
N ALA A 407 -0.52 -1.20 4.88
CA ALA A 407 -0.79 -2.60 4.50
C ALA A 407 -2.17 -2.80 3.82
N ALA A 408 -2.86 -1.72 3.51
CA ALA A 408 -4.07 -1.64 2.73
C ALA A 408 -4.17 -0.26 2.09
N ARG A 409 -4.25 -0.24 0.76
CA ARG A 409 -4.53 0.98 0.01
C ARG A 409 -5.78 1.68 0.57
N GLY A 410 -5.60 2.90 1.03
CA GLY A 410 -6.68 3.82 1.35
C GLY A 410 -7.16 3.86 2.80
N THR A 411 -6.74 2.95 3.67
CA THR A 411 -7.08 3.02 5.08
C THR A 411 -5.81 2.92 5.92
N VAL A 412 -5.38 4.03 6.50
CA VAL A 412 -4.49 3.99 7.67
C VAL A 412 -5.16 3.02 8.65
N PRO A 413 -4.46 1.96 9.07
CA PRO A 413 -5.06 1.02 10.01
C PRO A 413 -5.39 1.76 11.30
N ARG A 414 -6.63 2.15 11.45
CA ARG A 414 -7.17 2.92 12.59
C ARG A 414 -7.36 2.05 13.81
N ARG A 415 -6.50 1.04 13.99
CA ARG A 415 -6.60 0.10 15.10
C ARG A 415 -5.71 0.54 16.22
N LEU A 416 -6.24 0.54 17.41
CA LEU A 416 -5.54 0.87 18.64
C LEU A 416 -4.19 0.14 18.75
N GLY A 417 -4.12 -1.13 18.36
CA GLY A 417 -2.88 -1.91 18.40
C GLY A 417 -1.75 -1.36 17.52
N LEU A 418 -2.06 -0.84 16.32
CA LEU A 418 -1.05 -0.22 15.47
C LEU A 418 -0.66 1.17 15.98
N LEU A 419 -1.62 1.95 16.45
CA LEU A 419 -1.34 3.24 17.07
C LEU A 419 -0.42 3.06 18.29
N LEU A 420 -0.73 2.10 19.17
CA LEU A 420 0.12 1.78 20.31
C LEU A 420 1.52 1.33 19.89
N ALA A 421 1.63 0.51 18.84
CA ALA A 421 2.93 0.12 18.29
C ALA A 421 3.72 1.32 17.76
N LYS A 422 3.06 2.26 17.04
CA LYS A 422 3.69 3.51 16.58
C LYS A 422 4.16 4.38 17.74
N LEU A 423 3.31 4.58 18.74
CA LEU A 423 3.66 5.34 19.94
C LEU A 423 4.84 4.70 20.69
N SER A 424 4.86 3.37 20.83
CA SER A 424 5.95 2.66 21.51
C SER A 424 7.26 2.74 20.75
N VAL A 425 7.25 2.53 19.42
CA VAL A 425 8.46 2.58 18.59
C VAL A 425 9.02 4.00 18.51
N THR A 426 8.17 5.01 18.34
CA THR A 426 8.63 6.43 18.32
C THR A 426 9.12 6.89 19.68
N ALA A 427 8.51 6.44 20.79
CA ALA A 427 9.03 6.66 22.13
C ALA A 427 10.41 6.01 22.32
N GLY A 428 10.60 4.78 21.84
CA GLY A 428 11.90 4.09 21.87
C GLY A 428 12.99 4.86 21.13
N PHE A 429 12.72 5.37 19.93
CA PHE A 429 13.66 6.21 19.18
C PHE A 429 13.92 7.55 19.86
N ALA A 430 12.90 8.18 20.44
CA ALA A 430 13.05 9.44 21.17
C ALA A 430 13.93 9.26 22.42
N LEU A 431 13.72 8.20 23.19
CA LEU A 431 14.52 7.87 24.37
C LEU A 431 15.96 7.51 23.99
N LEU A 432 16.15 6.73 22.92
CA LEU A 432 17.48 6.41 22.41
C LEU A 432 18.23 7.68 22.00
N LEU A 433 17.58 8.57 21.24
CA LEU A 433 18.15 9.84 20.83
C LEU A 433 18.48 10.74 22.03
N ALA A 434 17.56 10.83 22.99
CA ALA A 434 17.73 11.60 24.21
C ALA A 434 18.93 11.10 25.03
N GLY A 435 19.09 9.80 25.19
CA GLY A 435 20.22 9.18 25.88
C GLY A 435 21.53 9.38 25.13
N LEU A 436 21.56 9.17 23.81
CA LEU A 436 22.75 9.38 22.99
C LEU A 436 23.25 10.84 23.05
N VAL A 437 22.33 11.82 22.98
CA VAL A 437 22.71 13.24 23.08
C VAL A 437 23.39 13.55 24.43
N VAL A 438 22.82 13.07 25.52
CA VAL A 438 23.41 13.28 26.86
C VAL A 438 24.77 12.60 27.00
N VAL A 439 24.88 11.33 26.60
CA VAL A 439 26.12 10.55 26.68
C VAL A 439 27.22 11.14 25.79
N CYS A 440 26.91 11.38 24.50
CA CYS A 440 27.89 11.95 23.57
C CYS A 440 28.26 13.39 23.95
N GLY A 441 27.28 14.19 24.41
CA GLY A 441 27.53 15.53 24.95
C GLY A 441 28.46 15.49 26.14
N ALA A 442 28.20 14.64 27.14
CA ALA A 442 29.06 14.49 28.32
C ALA A 442 30.48 14.03 27.95
N GLN A 443 30.61 13.05 27.05
CA GLN A 443 31.92 12.57 26.59
C GLN A 443 32.69 13.66 25.82
N SER A 444 32.01 14.40 24.95
CA SER A 444 32.63 15.50 24.19
C SER A 444 33.11 16.62 25.12
N LEU A 445 32.32 16.96 26.14
CA LEU A 445 32.73 17.95 27.15
C LEU A 445 33.92 17.48 27.96
N ARG A 446 33.97 16.21 28.38
CA ARG A 446 35.13 15.63 29.08
C ARG A 446 36.39 15.65 28.24
N LEU A 447 36.28 15.37 26.92
CA LEU A 447 37.42 15.40 26.01
C LEU A 447 37.95 16.81 25.74
N VAL A 448 37.05 17.80 25.65
CA VAL A 448 37.44 19.18 25.28
C VAL A 448 37.86 20.02 26.52
N TYR A 449 37.19 19.80 27.65
CA TYR A 449 37.35 20.67 28.85
C TYR A 449 37.86 19.94 30.10
N GLY A 450 38.06 18.62 30.03
CA GLY A 450 38.54 17.81 31.17
C GLY A 450 37.40 17.14 31.97
N PRO A 451 37.78 16.21 32.89
CA PRO A 451 36.82 15.39 33.64
C PRO A 451 36.03 16.16 34.71
N ASP A 452 36.55 17.27 35.20
CA ASP A 452 36.04 17.99 36.40
C ASP A 452 34.76 18.80 36.12
N LEU A 453 34.43 19.06 34.84
CA LEU A 453 33.26 19.84 34.43
C LEU A 453 31.93 19.08 34.52
N VAL A 454 31.94 17.75 34.60
CA VAL A 454 30.73 16.93 34.56
C VAL A 454 30.48 16.27 35.91
N GLU A 455 30.00 17.05 36.86
CA GLU A 455 29.47 16.53 38.12
C GLU A 455 28.02 16.09 37.97
N ILE A 456 27.67 14.92 38.54
CA ILE A 456 26.30 14.41 38.49
C ILE A 456 25.43 15.22 39.47
N PRO A 457 24.42 15.98 39.01
CA PRO A 457 23.58 16.77 39.90
C PRO A 457 22.78 15.86 40.85
N SER A 458 22.55 16.29 42.06
CA SER A 458 21.76 15.55 43.07
C SER A 458 20.32 15.25 42.62
N ASN A 459 19.80 15.99 41.65
CA ASN A 459 18.46 15.82 41.07
C ASN A 459 18.47 15.17 39.65
N ALA A 460 19.56 14.45 39.31
CA ALA A 460 19.74 13.86 37.97
C ALA A 460 18.56 13.01 37.51
N VAL A 461 17.91 12.24 38.40
CA VAL A 461 16.74 11.43 38.09
C VAL A 461 15.56 12.29 37.65
N ALA A 462 15.25 13.37 38.37
CA ALA A 462 14.15 14.26 38.02
C ALA A 462 14.39 15.00 36.69
N LEU A 463 15.65 15.41 36.45
CA LEU A 463 16.06 16.02 35.18
C LEU A 463 15.99 15.02 34.03
N GLY A 464 16.43 13.78 34.24
CA GLY A 464 16.34 12.70 33.24
C GLY A 464 14.89 12.36 32.87
N VAL A 465 14.00 12.28 33.85
CA VAL A 465 12.56 12.05 33.60
C VAL A 465 11.95 13.23 32.84
N SER A 466 12.27 14.47 33.21
CA SER A 466 11.80 15.67 32.50
C SER A 466 12.29 15.69 31.05
N TRP A 467 13.55 15.34 30.84
CA TRP A 467 14.15 15.23 29.50
C TRP A 467 13.52 14.15 28.64
N ALA A 468 13.31 12.95 29.19
CA ALA A 468 12.61 11.85 28.54
C ALA A 468 11.15 12.22 28.19
N ALA A 469 10.43 12.83 29.14
CA ALA A 469 9.05 13.27 28.92
C ALA A 469 8.93 14.32 27.81
N LEU A 470 9.85 15.28 27.75
CA LEU A 470 9.88 16.31 26.71
C LEU A 470 10.11 15.68 25.32
N THR A 471 11.13 14.83 25.19
CA THR A 471 11.49 14.22 23.90
C THR A 471 10.41 13.25 23.40
N VAL A 472 9.85 12.41 24.27
CA VAL A 472 8.73 11.50 23.95
C VAL A 472 7.47 12.32 23.64
N GLY A 473 7.18 13.36 24.41
CA GLY A 473 6.04 14.23 24.18
C GLY A 473 6.09 14.92 22.81
N CYS A 474 7.24 15.42 22.40
CA CYS A 474 7.45 15.99 21.06
C CYS A 474 7.30 14.93 19.96
N ALA A 475 7.83 13.70 20.16
CA ALA A 475 7.67 12.61 19.21
C ALA A 475 6.19 12.24 19.00
N TRP A 476 5.43 12.15 20.08
CA TRP A 476 4.00 11.86 20.03
C TRP A 476 3.16 13.01 19.46
N ALA A 477 3.51 14.25 19.77
CA ALA A 477 2.86 15.42 19.18
C ALA A 477 3.04 15.45 17.66
N GLY A 478 4.27 15.24 17.18
CA GLY A 478 4.56 15.13 15.75
C GLY A 478 3.79 13.99 15.07
N LEU A 479 3.80 12.80 15.68
CA LEU A 479 3.11 11.61 15.18
C LEU A 479 1.59 11.82 15.10
N LEU A 480 0.96 12.27 16.18
CA LEU A 480 -0.49 12.43 16.25
C LEU A 480 -0.98 13.53 15.31
N ALA A 481 -0.27 14.68 15.26
CA ALA A 481 -0.64 15.76 14.35
C ALA A 481 -0.49 15.33 12.89
N ALA A 482 0.58 14.64 12.51
CA ALA A 482 0.72 14.08 11.17
C ALA A 482 -0.41 13.07 10.85
N GLY A 483 -0.83 12.28 11.85
CA GLY A 483 -1.95 11.35 11.72
C GLY A 483 -3.33 12.02 11.54
N VAL A 484 -3.57 13.14 12.24
CA VAL A 484 -4.82 13.92 12.14
C VAL A 484 -4.91 14.65 10.80
N PHE A 485 -3.87 15.40 10.45
CA PHE A 485 -3.85 16.27 9.26
C PHE A 485 -3.40 15.56 7.99
N ARG A 486 -2.92 14.33 8.10
CA ARG A 486 -2.43 13.49 6.99
C ARG A 486 -1.26 14.08 6.20
N VAL A 487 -0.48 14.97 6.82
CA VAL A 487 0.68 15.64 6.22
C VAL A 487 1.81 15.70 7.25
N ALA A 488 3.03 15.29 6.86
CA ALA A 488 4.21 15.34 7.74
C ALA A 488 4.53 16.76 8.22
N GLY A 489 4.34 17.76 7.36
CA GLY A 489 4.57 19.18 7.70
C GLY A 489 3.71 19.66 8.85
N ALA A 490 2.47 19.19 8.98
CA ALA A 490 1.59 19.52 10.10
C ALA A 490 2.11 18.95 11.42
N GLY A 491 2.77 17.78 11.39
CA GLY A 491 3.43 17.22 12.56
C GLY A 491 4.56 18.10 13.07
N ILE A 492 5.42 18.60 12.17
CA ILE A 492 6.50 19.51 12.51
C ILE A 492 5.96 20.84 13.04
N ALA A 493 4.95 21.40 12.35
CA ALA A 493 4.30 22.64 12.79
C ALA A 493 3.71 22.50 14.20
N ALA A 494 3.08 21.38 14.52
CA ALA A 494 2.52 21.12 15.85
C ALA A 494 3.60 21.07 16.92
N VAL A 495 4.74 20.42 16.66
CA VAL A 495 5.86 20.38 17.60
C VAL A 495 6.40 21.78 17.91
N LEU A 496 6.51 22.65 16.89
CA LEU A 496 6.96 24.02 17.08
C LEU A 496 5.87 24.92 17.73
N ALA A 497 4.59 24.66 17.46
CA ALA A 497 3.48 25.41 18.01
C ALA A 497 3.37 25.26 19.55
N VAL A 498 3.73 24.09 20.10
CA VAL A 498 3.64 23.88 21.55
C VAL A 498 4.45 24.90 22.33
N PRO A 499 5.77 25.08 22.14
CA PRO A 499 6.54 26.05 22.93
C PRO A 499 6.26 27.50 22.55
N VAL A 500 5.91 27.78 21.28
CA VAL A 500 5.76 29.15 20.76
C VAL A 500 4.37 29.73 21.06
N LEU A 501 3.32 28.90 20.98
CA LEU A 501 1.93 29.35 21.14
C LEU A 501 1.27 28.81 22.41
N VAL A 502 1.40 27.48 22.67
CA VAL A 502 0.64 26.85 23.76
C VAL A 502 1.22 27.17 25.12
N VAL A 503 2.55 27.15 25.27
CA VAL A 503 3.21 27.49 26.57
C VAL A 503 2.90 28.91 27.02
N PRO A 504 3.04 29.97 26.20
CA PRO A 504 2.67 31.33 26.63
C PRO A 504 1.18 31.49 26.94
N LEU A 505 0.31 30.80 26.17
CA LEU A 505 -1.13 30.80 26.44
C LEU A 505 -1.46 30.17 27.79
N VAL A 506 -0.88 28.99 28.07
CA VAL A 506 -1.03 28.29 29.36
C VAL A 506 -0.51 29.15 30.50
N GLN A 507 0.67 29.76 30.36
CA GLN A 507 1.23 30.66 31.38
C GLN A 507 0.29 31.85 31.68
N LYS A 508 -0.28 32.48 30.64
CA LYS A 508 -1.26 33.57 30.82
C LYS A 508 -2.54 33.11 31.54
N LEU A 509 -3.05 31.91 31.17
CA LEU A 509 -4.23 31.34 31.81
C LEU A 509 -4.00 30.99 33.28
N PHE A 510 -2.84 30.41 33.62
CA PHE A 510 -2.49 30.06 35.00
C PHE A 510 -2.00 31.25 35.83
N ALA A 511 -1.68 32.38 35.21
CA ALA A 511 -1.40 33.62 35.93
C ALA A 511 -2.68 34.28 36.48
N ALA A 512 -3.87 33.91 35.96
CA ALA A 512 -5.15 34.43 36.43
C ALA A 512 -5.47 33.92 37.86
N PRO A 513 -6.00 34.78 38.77
CA PRO A 513 -6.27 34.41 40.16
C PRO A 513 -7.19 33.21 40.34
N SER A 514 -8.15 33.03 39.43
CA SER A 514 -9.08 31.89 39.43
C SER A 514 -8.46 30.53 39.11
N ALA A 515 -7.30 30.49 38.46
CA ALA A 515 -6.64 29.24 38.09
C ALA A 515 -5.68 28.69 39.18
N ARG A 516 -5.33 29.53 40.20
CA ARG A 516 -4.46 29.08 41.31
C ARG A 516 -5.11 28.01 42.17
N SER A 517 -6.44 27.93 42.21
CA SER A 517 -7.18 26.86 42.89
C SER A 517 -7.04 25.49 42.23
N VAL A 518 -6.73 25.46 40.93
CA VAL A 518 -6.54 24.22 40.15
C VAL A 518 -5.15 23.64 40.36
N ALA A 519 -4.16 24.47 40.72
CA ALA A 519 -2.77 24.01 41.01
C ALA A 519 -2.69 23.08 42.24
N GLY A 520 -3.69 23.07 43.11
CA GLY A 520 -3.80 22.16 44.26
C GLY A 520 -4.50 20.83 43.99
N LEU A 521 -5.02 20.62 42.76
CA LEU A 521 -5.72 19.39 42.37
C LEU A 521 -4.89 18.08 42.54
N PRO A 522 -3.58 18.02 42.21
CA PRO A 522 -2.81 16.80 42.42
C PRO A 522 -2.75 16.35 43.89
N GLY A 523 -2.67 17.30 44.83
CA GLY A 523 -2.72 17.00 46.26
C GLY A 523 -4.08 16.49 46.72
N ARG A 524 -5.15 17.14 46.26
CA ARG A 524 -6.53 16.74 46.61
C ARG A 524 -6.95 15.39 45.99
N LEU A 525 -6.51 15.09 44.77
CA LEU A 525 -6.76 13.78 44.14
C LEU A 525 -6.02 12.65 44.88
N ARG A 526 -4.87 12.93 45.48
CA ARG A 526 -4.12 11.97 46.28
C ARG A 526 -4.85 11.67 47.60
N GLU A 527 -5.40 12.68 48.25
CA GLU A 527 -6.22 12.50 49.46
C GLU A 527 -7.50 11.71 49.20
N LEU A 528 -8.14 11.93 48.04
CA LEU A 528 -9.36 11.20 47.63
C LEU A 528 -9.09 9.76 47.17
N ALA A 529 -7.91 9.47 46.61
CA ALA A 529 -7.64 8.13 46.05
C ALA A 529 -7.27 7.09 47.11
N GLY A 530 -6.83 7.47 48.35
CA GLY A 530 -6.53 6.54 49.44
C GLY A 530 -5.49 5.45 49.12
N TRP A 531 -4.78 5.55 48.01
CA TRP A 531 -3.86 4.54 47.53
C TRP A 531 -2.49 4.69 48.20
N GLN A 532 -2.16 3.73 49.07
CA GLN A 532 -0.81 3.56 49.57
C GLN A 532 0.02 2.81 48.54
N LEU A 533 0.74 3.58 47.68
CA LEU A 533 1.72 3.00 46.76
C LEU A 533 3.02 2.69 47.48
N PRO A 534 3.79 1.66 47.07
CA PRO A 534 5.13 1.41 47.61
C PRO A 534 6.01 2.66 47.48
N GLN A 535 6.85 2.94 48.49
CA GLN A 535 7.66 4.18 48.57
C GLN A 535 8.45 4.50 47.29
N GLN A 536 8.93 3.47 46.57
CA GLN A 536 9.63 3.65 45.30
C GLN A 536 8.69 4.12 44.16
N ALA A 537 7.44 3.57 44.08
CA ALA A 537 6.47 3.98 43.09
C ALA A 537 5.99 5.43 43.34
N ASP A 538 5.88 5.83 44.61
CA ASP A 538 5.47 7.18 45.01
C ASP A 538 6.48 8.26 44.55
N GLN A 539 7.79 7.98 44.60
CA GLN A 539 8.83 8.88 44.10
C GLN A 539 8.72 9.10 42.58
N TRP A 540 8.43 8.06 41.83
CA TRP A 540 8.23 8.16 40.36
C TRP A 540 6.97 8.92 40.01
N VAL A 541 5.84 8.64 40.69
CA VAL A 541 4.57 9.36 40.48
C VAL A 541 4.73 10.84 40.81
N LEU A 542 5.43 11.19 41.90
CA LEU A 542 5.74 12.57 42.27
C LEU A 542 6.68 13.25 41.27
N ALA A 543 7.66 12.54 40.72
CA ALA A 543 8.55 13.07 39.70
C ALA A 543 7.74 13.39 38.40
N VAL A 544 6.90 12.48 37.96
CA VAL A 544 6.03 12.70 36.82
C VAL A 544 5.03 13.82 37.05
N ALA A 545 4.41 13.88 38.24
CA ALA A 545 3.46 14.94 38.58
C ALA A 545 4.14 16.32 38.60
N ARG A 546 5.39 16.42 39.11
CA ARG A 546 6.16 17.68 39.05
C ARG A 546 6.49 18.10 37.62
N VAL A 547 6.83 17.13 36.74
CA VAL A 547 7.09 17.40 35.31
C VAL A 547 5.85 17.91 34.62
N VAL A 548 4.70 17.26 34.88
CA VAL A 548 3.40 17.68 34.30
C VAL A 548 2.94 19.04 34.87
N ALA A 549 3.26 19.34 36.11
CA ALA A 549 2.92 20.62 36.73
C ALA A 549 3.75 21.82 36.21
N GLN A 550 4.86 21.56 35.49
CA GLN A 550 5.60 22.66 34.84
C GLN A 550 4.79 23.20 33.63
N PRO A 551 4.89 24.49 33.29
CA PRO A 551 4.13 25.08 32.19
C PRO A 551 4.34 24.38 30.83
N VAL A 552 5.54 23.90 30.58
CA VAL A 552 5.85 23.13 29.37
C VAL A 552 5.21 21.73 29.42
N GLY A 553 5.26 21.08 30.59
CA GLY A 553 4.64 19.76 30.79
C GLY A 553 3.12 19.81 30.66
N THR A 554 2.45 20.81 31.26
CA THR A 554 0.99 21.01 31.13
C THR A 554 0.60 21.33 29.68
N ALA A 555 1.36 22.19 28.99
CA ALA A 555 1.11 22.51 27.59
C ALA A 555 1.24 21.27 26.68
N LEU A 556 2.26 20.45 26.88
CA LEU A 556 2.43 19.18 26.18
C LEU A 556 1.29 18.20 26.48
N ALA A 557 0.95 18.00 27.75
CA ALA A 557 -0.14 17.10 28.15
C ALA A 557 -1.49 17.50 27.55
N LEU A 558 -1.83 18.79 27.57
CA LEU A 558 -3.04 19.32 26.95
C LEU A 558 -3.03 19.14 25.43
N SER A 559 -1.90 19.48 24.79
CA SER A 559 -1.76 19.32 23.33
C SER A 559 -1.87 17.85 22.91
N LEU A 560 -1.23 16.93 23.64
CA LEU A 560 -1.31 15.49 23.37
C LEU A 560 -2.73 14.96 23.60
N SER A 561 -3.41 15.37 24.66
CA SER A 561 -4.80 14.98 24.93
C SER A 561 -5.72 15.46 23.82
N ALA A 562 -5.60 16.72 23.39
CA ALA A 562 -6.38 17.28 22.27
C ALA A 562 -6.10 16.53 20.96
N LEU A 563 -4.84 16.23 20.65
CA LEU A 563 -4.46 15.49 19.45
C LEU A 563 -4.95 14.03 19.48
N ILE A 564 -4.89 13.35 20.63
CA ILE A 564 -5.44 12.00 20.80
C ILE A 564 -6.97 12.04 20.58
N CYS A 565 -7.68 12.96 21.20
CA CYS A 565 -9.11 13.14 21.01
C CYS A 565 -9.46 13.44 19.54
N ALA A 566 -8.72 14.35 18.89
CA ALA A 566 -8.90 14.66 17.47
C ALA A 566 -8.63 13.44 16.58
N TYR A 567 -7.58 12.67 16.87
CA TYR A 567 -7.26 11.44 16.14
C TYR A 567 -8.36 10.39 16.29
N LEU A 568 -8.81 10.13 17.52
CA LEU A 568 -9.91 9.19 17.79
C LEU A 568 -11.21 9.65 17.13
N PHE A 569 -11.56 10.93 17.21
CA PHE A 569 -12.76 11.49 16.61
C PHE A 569 -12.73 11.39 15.06
N THR A 570 -11.60 11.76 14.44
CA THR A 570 -11.43 11.59 12.98
C THR A 570 -11.49 10.13 12.55
N SER A 571 -11.01 9.21 13.43
CA SER A 571 -11.08 7.77 13.20
C SER A 571 -12.51 7.21 13.32
N LEU A 572 -13.33 7.76 14.21
CA LEU A 572 -14.73 7.37 14.41
C LEU A 572 -15.64 7.94 13.32
N ARG A 573 -15.47 9.21 12.93
CA ARG A 573 -16.25 9.83 11.84
C ARG A 573 -16.03 9.15 10.48
N GLY A 574 -14.87 8.59 10.24
CA GLY A 574 -14.63 7.79 9.05
C GLY A 574 -15.46 6.50 8.99
N LYS A 575 -16.03 6.02 10.10
CA LYS A 575 -16.98 4.90 10.14
C LYS A 575 -18.43 5.30 9.88
N ALA A 576 -18.79 6.58 10.07
CA ALA A 576 -20.16 7.08 9.97
C ALA A 576 -20.53 7.66 8.59
N ARG A 577 -19.57 7.73 7.65
CA ARG A 577 -19.78 8.34 6.32
C ARG A 577 -19.81 7.34 5.16
N TRP A 578 -20.12 6.06 5.42
CA TRP A 578 -20.31 5.05 4.37
C TRP A 578 -21.57 4.24 4.59
#